data_588b0dcb29f9f241fda0eaf222b03902
#
_entry.id   588b0dcb29f9f241fda0eaf222b03902
#
_cell.length_a   1.000
_cell.length_b   1.000
_cell.length_c   1.000
_cell.angle_alpha   90.00
_cell.angle_beta   90.00
_cell.angle_gamma   90.00
#
_symmetry.space_group_name_H-M   'P 1'
#
loop_
_entity.id
_entity.type
_entity.pdbx_description
1 polymer ?
#
loop_
_entity_poly.entity_id
_entity_poly.type
_entity_poly.pdbx_seq_one_letter_code
_entity_poly.pdbx_strand_id
1 'polypeptide(L)'
;EKPKQFNYDVYEGSQASCITPVHTNPYNLTGKGVLIGIIDSGIYYAHPAFIQDGVSRIAYLWDQTVSDDSSRSDIIPFGTLYDRDTITKAINAENSLEMQRICPSIDISGHGTHVAGIAAGNGNGNDNEQNTKYRGVAYESTLIIVKLKTSGGASFPTTTQIMLAVDFCIRKSIDMNMPIAINLSFGTSNGSHSGTSLLETYLDYIAENYRCAVSVGSGNDGAGFGHANGKSYPAD
;
A
#
# COMPACT_ATOMS: atom_id res chain seq x y z
N GLU A 1 -22.57 29.82 3.66
CA GLU A 1 -22.34 28.61 2.85
C GLU A 1 -23.16 27.44 3.44
N LYS A 2 -23.81 26.68 2.57
CA LYS A 2 -24.47 25.46 3.02
C LYS A 2 -23.40 24.42 3.37
N PRO A 3 -23.57 23.63 4.45
CA PRO A 3 -22.65 22.54 4.77
C PRO A 3 -22.50 21.61 3.56
N LYS A 4 -21.26 21.31 3.16
CA LYS A 4 -20.98 20.33 2.10
C LYS A 4 -21.00 18.94 2.73
N GLN A 5 -21.68 18.00 2.11
CA GLN A 5 -21.61 16.60 2.49
C GLN A 5 -20.34 16.01 1.90
N PHE A 6 -19.50 15.41 2.75
CA PHE A 6 -18.35 14.62 2.29
C PHE A 6 -18.81 13.20 2.04
N ASN A 7 -18.52 12.67 0.86
CA ASN A 7 -18.75 11.28 0.49
C ASN A 7 -17.40 10.57 0.40
N TYR A 8 -17.40 9.26 0.55
CA TYR A 8 -16.21 8.44 0.27
C TYR A 8 -15.97 8.42 -1.24
N ASP A 9 -14.85 8.99 -1.70
CA ASP A 9 -14.60 9.34 -3.11
C ASP A 9 -14.17 8.18 -4.02
N VAL A 10 -14.11 6.93 -3.55
CA VAL A 10 -13.64 5.78 -4.36
C VAL A 10 -14.47 5.62 -5.64
N TYR A 11 -15.78 5.71 -5.55
CA TYR A 11 -16.67 5.54 -6.71
C TYR A 11 -16.55 6.69 -7.69
N GLU A 12 -16.63 7.91 -7.21
CA GLU A 12 -16.50 9.11 -8.04
C GLU A 12 -15.09 9.25 -8.61
N GLY A 13 -14.06 8.95 -7.80
CA GLY A 13 -12.66 8.91 -8.23
C GLY A 13 -12.42 7.87 -9.31
N SER A 14 -13.01 6.69 -9.21
CA SER A 14 -12.93 5.64 -10.24
C SER A 14 -13.59 6.05 -11.57
N GLN A 15 -14.70 6.78 -11.48
CA GLN A 15 -15.35 7.33 -12.68
C GLN A 15 -14.52 8.44 -13.31
N ALA A 16 -14.04 9.38 -12.51
CA ALA A 16 -13.23 10.51 -12.98
C ALA A 16 -11.89 10.07 -13.59
N SER A 17 -11.33 8.96 -13.09
CA SER A 17 -10.07 8.36 -13.59
C SER A 17 -10.28 7.34 -14.70
N CYS A 18 -11.49 7.23 -15.27
CA CYS A 18 -11.84 6.28 -16.34
C CYS A 18 -11.56 4.80 -15.98
N ILE A 19 -11.64 4.43 -14.71
CA ILE A 19 -11.41 3.06 -14.24
C ILE A 19 -12.64 2.17 -14.53
N THR A 20 -13.83 2.71 -14.34
CA THR A 20 -15.09 1.96 -14.55
C THR A 20 -15.17 1.27 -15.93
N PRO A 21 -14.81 1.91 -17.06
CA PRO A 21 -14.78 1.23 -18.36
C PRO A 21 -13.82 0.03 -18.42
N VAL A 22 -12.71 0.06 -17.67
CA VAL A 22 -11.71 -1.03 -17.68
C VAL A 22 -12.24 -2.28 -16.98
N HIS A 23 -13.16 -2.11 -16.02
CA HIS A 23 -13.82 -3.21 -15.31
C HIS A 23 -14.93 -3.90 -16.12
N THR A 24 -15.34 -3.30 -17.24
CA THR A 24 -16.44 -3.79 -18.07
C THR A 24 -15.95 -4.33 -19.41
N ASN A 25 -16.87 -4.99 -20.17
CA ASN A 25 -16.59 -5.47 -21.51
C ASN A 25 -16.14 -4.31 -22.44
N PRO A 26 -15.08 -4.47 -23.28
CA PRO A 26 -14.38 -5.71 -23.60
C PRO A 26 -13.20 -6.07 -22.69
N TYR A 27 -12.80 -5.20 -21.75
CA TYR A 27 -11.56 -5.36 -21.01
C TYR A 27 -11.69 -6.32 -19.81
N ASN A 28 -12.72 -6.16 -18.98
CA ASN A 28 -12.99 -6.96 -17.78
C ASN A 28 -11.77 -7.13 -16.86
N LEU A 29 -10.97 -6.08 -16.70
CA LEU A 29 -9.77 -6.11 -15.87
C LEU A 29 -10.13 -5.89 -14.40
N THR A 30 -9.81 -6.88 -13.56
CA THR A 30 -10.21 -6.90 -12.14
C THR A 30 -8.99 -6.91 -11.20
N GLY A 31 -7.79 -6.97 -11.76
CA GLY A 31 -6.54 -7.18 -11.03
C GLY A 31 -6.24 -8.65 -10.72
N LYS A 32 -7.03 -9.61 -11.24
CA LYS A 32 -6.76 -11.04 -11.08
C LYS A 32 -5.42 -11.41 -11.71
N GLY A 33 -4.57 -12.10 -10.94
CA GLY A 33 -3.22 -12.49 -11.39
C GLY A 33 -2.18 -11.36 -11.28
N VAL A 34 -2.50 -10.26 -10.61
CA VAL A 34 -1.60 -9.14 -10.34
C VAL A 34 -1.44 -8.98 -8.84
N LEU A 35 -0.25 -8.58 -8.41
CA LEU A 35 0.04 -8.19 -7.03
C LEU A 35 -0.14 -6.68 -6.85
N ILE A 36 -0.72 -6.29 -5.73
CA ILE A 36 -0.72 -4.91 -5.26
C ILE A 36 0.15 -4.81 -4.02
N GLY A 37 1.25 -4.10 -4.13
CA GLY A 37 2.15 -3.79 -3.02
C GLY A 37 1.72 -2.49 -2.34
N ILE A 38 1.38 -2.53 -1.06
CA ILE A 38 1.08 -1.35 -0.23
C ILE A 38 2.19 -1.19 0.80
N ILE A 39 2.95 -0.12 0.66
CA ILE A 39 4.02 0.24 1.59
C ILE A 39 3.54 1.47 2.35
N ASP A 40 3.11 1.26 3.61
CA ASP A 40 2.37 2.28 4.35
C ASP A 40 2.44 2.05 5.88
N SER A 41 1.47 2.57 6.64
CA SER A 41 1.34 2.43 8.10
C SER A 41 0.93 1.03 8.59
N GLY A 42 0.61 0.12 7.68
CA GLY A 42 0.11 -1.23 7.96
C GLY A 42 -1.23 -1.51 7.30
N ILE A 43 -1.95 -2.49 7.83
CA ILE A 43 -3.28 -2.87 7.37
C ILE A 43 -4.08 -3.51 8.51
N TYR A 44 -5.37 -3.23 8.58
CA TYR A 44 -6.30 -4.04 9.36
C TYR A 44 -6.67 -5.28 8.55
N TYR A 45 -5.81 -6.31 8.65
CA TYR A 45 -5.87 -7.52 7.81
C TYR A 45 -7.14 -8.34 7.99
N ALA A 46 -7.86 -8.18 9.12
CA ALA A 46 -9.13 -8.85 9.38
C ALA A 46 -10.35 -8.12 8.78
N HIS A 47 -10.15 -7.00 8.07
CA HIS A 47 -11.26 -6.31 7.41
C HIS A 47 -11.83 -7.18 6.28
N PRO A 48 -13.16 -7.34 6.18
CA PRO A 48 -13.81 -8.19 5.17
C PRO A 48 -13.39 -7.91 3.73
N ALA A 49 -13.05 -6.66 3.41
CA ALA A 49 -12.58 -6.26 2.08
C ALA A 49 -11.28 -6.97 1.62
N PHE A 50 -10.54 -7.56 2.54
CA PHE A 50 -9.28 -8.27 2.27
C PHE A 50 -9.39 -9.79 2.45
N ILE A 51 -10.60 -10.29 2.63
CA ILE A 51 -10.90 -11.71 2.84
C ILE A 51 -11.75 -12.21 1.68
N GLN A 52 -11.41 -13.38 1.18
CA GLN A 52 -12.19 -14.09 0.16
C GLN A 52 -12.41 -15.52 0.63
N ASP A 53 -13.67 -15.93 0.77
CA ASP A 53 -14.06 -17.30 1.17
C ASP A 53 -13.35 -17.80 2.45
N GLY A 54 -13.22 -16.91 3.44
CA GLY A 54 -12.54 -17.20 4.71
C GLY A 54 -11.02 -17.22 4.67
N VAL A 55 -10.40 -16.92 3.51
CA VAL A 55 -8.95 -16.89 3.29
C VAL A 55 -8.49 -15.45 3.07
N SER A 56 -7.33 -15.10 3.61
CA SER A 56 -6.72 -13.79 3.38
C SER A 56 -6.31 -13.59 1.92
N ARG A 57 -6.62 -12.44 1.36
CA ARG A 57 -6.07 -11.99 0.06
C ARG A 57 -4.66 -11.41 0.18
N ILE A 58 -4.17 -11.20 1.41
CA ILE A 58 -2.82 -10.75 1.69
C ILE A 58 -1.90 -11.97 1.63
N ALA A 59 -0.98 -12.01 0.65
CA ALA A 59 -0.01 -13.08 0.53
C ALA A 59 1.11 -12.94 1.57
N TYR A 60 1.55 -11.71 1.80
CA TYR A 60 2.61 -11.38 2.75
C TYR A 60 2.33 -10.05 3.44
N LEU A 61 2.57 -10.01 4.75
CA LEU A 61 2.61 -8.81 5.58
C LEU A 61 3.95 -8.75 6.29
N TRP A 62 4.81 -7.82 5.88
CA TRP A 62 6.05 -7.53 6.59
C TRP A 62 5.84 -6.34 7.52
N ASP A 63 5.79 -6.61 8.82
CA ASP A 63 5.73 -5.57 9.85
C ASP A 63 7.13 -5.22 10.32
N GLN A 64 7.63 -4.06 9.94
CA GLN A 64 8.95 -3.56 10.32
C GLN A 64 9.02 -3.11 11.78
N THR A 65 7.88 -3.03 12.49
CA THR A 65 7.80 -2.55 13.88
C THR A 65 7.88 -3.67 14.92
N VAL A 66 7.54 -4.90 14.53
CA VAL A 66 7.56 -6.08 15.41
C VAL A 66 8.90 -6.79 15.25
N SER A 67 9.61 -6.98 16.35
CA SER A 67 10.90 -7.68 16.34
C SER A 67 10.70 -9.17 16.58
N ASP A 68 11.01 -9.99 15.58
CA ASP A 68 11.12 -11.43 15.70
C ASP A 68 12.34 -11.92 14.92
N ASP A 69 13.33 -12.42 15.63
CA ASP A 69 14.59 -12.87 15.04
C ASP A 69 14.39 -14.14 14.18
N SER A 70 13.32 -14.89 14.36
CA SER A 70 13.01 -16.10 13.60
C SER A 70 12.66 -15.81 12.12
N SER A 71 12.19 -14.60 11.83
CA SER A 71 11.82 -14.16 10.47
C SER A 71 12.96 -13.52 9.68
N ARG A 72 14.15 -13.36 10.30
CA ARG A 72 15.28 -12.67 9.65
C ARG A 72 15.86 -13.46 8.49
N SER A 73 16.11 -12.74 7.41
CA SER A 73 16.78 -13.23 6.20
C SER A 73 17.44 -12.06 5.48
N ASP A 74 18.17 -12.32 4.40
CA ASP A 74 18.79 -11.26 3.58
C ASP A 74 17.79 -10.25 3.01
N ILE A 75 16.53 -10.67 2.83
CA ILE A 75 15.44 -9.81 2.34
C ILE A 75 14.57 -9.22 3.46
N ILE A 76 14.73 -9.71 4.69
CA ILE A 76 14.02 -9.26 5.89
C ILE A 76 15.05 -9.04 7.00
N PRO A 77 15.79 -7.93 6.95
CA PRO A 77 16.88 -7.70 7.90
C PRO A 77 16.38 -7.36 9.31
N PHE A 78 15.12 -6.99 9.45
CA PHE A 78 14.44 -6.66 10.71
C PHE A 78 12.93 -6.77 10.55
N GLY A 79 12.20 -6.71 11.65
CA GLY A 79 10.74 -6.86 11.64
C GLY A 79 10.32 -8.32 11.57
N THR A 80 9.02 -8.54 11.37
CA THR A 80 8.41 -9.87 11.30
C THR A 80 7.61 -10.03 10.01
N LEU A 81 7.78 -11.16 9.35
CA LEU A 81 7.01 -11.53 8.17
C LEU A 81 5.88 -12.50 8.54
N TYR A 82 4.68 -12.17 8.12
CA TYR A 82 3.50 -13.04 8.20
C TYR A 82 3.10 -13.42 6.78
N ASP A 83 2.97 -14.73 6.54
CA ASP A 83 2.46 -15.27 5.29
C ASP A 83 0.92 -15.37 5.31
N ARG A 84 0.36 -15.74 4.16
CA ARG A 84 -1.10 -15.91 4.00
C ARG A 84 -1.70 -16.86 5.01
N ASP A 85 -1.04 -17.98 5.28
CA ASP A 85 -1.57 -19.03 6.15
C ASP A 85 -1.63 -18.55 7.61
N THR A 86 -0.58 -17.86 8.05
CA THR A 86 -0.55 -17.23 9.37
C THR A 86 -1.63 -16.17 9.52
N ILE A 87 -1.80 -15.30 8.50
CA ILE A 87 -2.83 -14.26 8.50
C ILE A 87 -4.23 -14.90 8.48
N THR A 88 -4.44 -15.90 7.66
CA THR A 88 -5.72 -16.64 7.59
C THR A 88 -6.05 -17.31 8.92
N LYS A 89 -5.05 -17.92 9.56
CA LYS A 89 -5.21 -18.49 10.91
C LYS A 89 -5.60 -17.41 11.93
N ALA A 90 -4.96 -16.25 11.87
CA ALA A 90 -5.31 -15.14 12.76
C ALA A 90 -6.74 -14.64 12.54
N ILE A 91 -7.19 -14.49 11.30
CA ILE A 91 -8.55 -14.06 10.95
C ILE A 91 -9.61 -15.03 11.48
N ASN A 92 -9.31 -16.34 11.45
CA ASN A 92 -10.22 -17.40 11.88
C ASN A 92 -10.04 -17.79 13.36
N ALA A 93 -9.29 -17.01 14.16
CA ALA A 93 -9.11 -17.24 15.58
C ALA A 93 -10.41 -17.05 16.37
N GLU A 94 -10.56 -17.77 17.46
CA GLU A 94 -11.78 -17.78 18.30
C GLU A 94 -12.11 -16.40 18.89
N ASN A 95 -11.08 -15.58 19.11
CA ASN A 95 -11.23 -14.25 19.71
C ASN A 95 -10.08 -13.31 19.32
N SER A 96 -10.28 -12.03 19.58
CA SER A 96 -9.31 -10.97 19.21
C SER A 96 -7.96 -11.11 19.94
N LEU A 97 -7.92 -11.69 21.13
CA LEU A 97 -6.67 -11.89 21.86
C LEU A 97 -5.80 -12.97 21.17
N GLU A 98 -6.43 -14.05 20.75
CA GLU A 98 -5.75 -15.11 20.00
C GLU A 98 -5.32 -14.61 18.61
N MET A 99 -6.18 -13.88 17.92
CA MET A 99 -5.86 -13.22 16.66
C MET A 99 -4.57 -12.39 16.80
N GLN A 100 -4.46 -11.55 17.83
CA GLN A 100 -3.30 -10.74 18.10
C GLN A 100 -2.06 -11.53 18.54
N ARG A 101 -2.22 -12.71 19.12
CA ARG A 101 -1.08 -13.60 19.44
C ARG A 101 -0.48 -14.22 18.18
N ILE A 102 -1.33 -14.53 17.19
CA ILE A 102 -0.90 -15.14 15.92
C ILE A 102 -0.27 -14.09 15.01
N CYS A 103 -0.93 -12.92 14.86
CA CYS A 103 -0.44 -11.82 14.02
C CYS A 103 -0.66 -10.48 14.74
N PRO A 104 0.31 -10.01 15.55
CA PRO A 104 0.20 -8.79 16.36
C PRO A 104 0.30 -7.48 15.57
N SER A 105 0.39 -7.53 14.25
CA SER A 105 0.47 -6.33 13.41
C SER A 105 -0.83 -5.54 13.45
N ILE A 106 -0.74 -4.24 13.76
CA ILE A 106 -1.89 -3.34 13.88
C ILE A 106 -1.61 -2.07 13.09
N ASP A 107 -2.55 -1.64 12.26
CA ASP A 107 -2.54 -0.33 11.63
C ASP A 107 -3.18 0.72 12.57
N ILE A 108 -2.35 1.42 13.34
CA ILE A 108 -2.82 2.39 14.34
C ILE A 108 -3.40 3.65 13.67
N SER A 109 -2.84 4.08 12.55
CA SER A 109 -3.29 5.28 11.85
C SER A 109 -4.53 5.03 10.99
N GLY A 110 -4.71 3.80 10.52
CA GLY A 110 -5.74 3.42 9.56
C GLY A 110 -5.43 3.86 8.12
N HIS A 111 -4.36 4.62 7.89
CA HIS A 111 -4.05 5.17 6.56
C HIS A 111 -3.75 4.06 5.55
N GLY A 112 -2.87 3.12 5.87
CA GLY A 112 -2.53 2.01 4.98
C GLY A 112 -3.72 1.08 4.71
N THR A 113 -4.60 0.87 5.71
CA THR A 113 -5.86 0.13 5.54
C THR A 113 -6.77 0.82 4.53
N HIS A 114 -6.90 2.14 4.61
CA HIS A 114 -7.72 2.93 3.71
C HIS A 114 -7.16 2.92 2.28
N VAL A 115 -5.86 3.13 2.13
CA VAL A 115 -5.14 3.05 0.85
C VAL A 115 -5.31 1.66 0.21
N ALA A 116 -5.12 0.58 0.99
CA ALA A 116 -5.30 -0.78 0.50
C ALA A 116 -6.75 -1.06 0.06
N GLY A 117 -7.74 -0.51 0.78
CA GLY A 117 -9.16 -0.60 0.42
C GLY A 117 -9.45 0.04 -0.93
N ILE A 118 -8.95 1.25 -1.17
CA ILE A 118 -9.09 1.97 -2.44
C ILE A 118 -8.40 1.22 -3.59
N ALA A 119 -7.19 0.71 -3.35
CA ALA A 119 -6.43 0.02 -4.38
C ALA A 119 -7.01 -1.36 -4.71
N ALA A 120 -7.44 -2.14 -3.71
CA ALA A 120 -7.65 -3.57 -3.88
C ALA A 120 -8.81 -4.17 -3.04
N GLY A 121 -9.61 -3.39 -2.35
CA GLY A 121 -10.75 -3.90 -1.58
C GLY A 121 -11.77 -4.62 -2.47
N ASN A 122 -12.29 -5.78 -2.05
CA ASN A 122 -13.25 -6.56 -2.86
C ASN A 122 -14.71 -6.06 -2.77
N GLY A 123 -14.96 -5.02 -1.98
CA GLY A 123 -16.30 -4.46 -1.75
C GLY A 123 -17.10 -5.14 -0.65
N ASN A 124 -16.55 -6.15 0.04
CA ASN A 124 -17.20 -6.73 1.20
C ASN A 124 -17.12 -5.77 2.39
N GLY A 125 -18.27 -5.45 2.97
CA GLY A 125 -18.39 -4.67 4.18
C GLY A 125 -18.60 -5.54 5.41
N ASN A 126 -18.91 -4.90 6.55
CA ASN A 126 -19.20 -5.60 7.80
C ASN A 126 -20.41 -6.53 7.74
N ASP A 127 -21.31 -6.35 6.78
CA ASP A 127 -22.56 -7.11 6.64
C ASP A 127 -22.43 -8.28 5.65
N ASN A 128 -21.21 -8.62 5.22
CA ASN A 128 -20.91 -9.65 4.21
C ASN A 128 -21.64 -9.48 2.87
N GLU A 129 -22.27 -8.35 2.63
CA GLU A 129 -22.87 -8.00 1.33
C GLU A 129 -21.80 -7.44 0.40
N GLN A 130 -21.66 -8.05 -0.76
CA GLN A 130 -20.80 -7.52 -1.83
C GLN A 130 -21.38 -6.21 -2.38
N ASN A 131 -20.79 -5.10 -1.95
CA ASN A 131 -21.16 -3.81 -2.50
C ASN A 131 -20.19 -3.39 -3.61
N THR A 132 -20.59 -3.59 -4.85
CA THR A 132 -19.77 -3.28 -6.03
C THR A 132 -19.40 -1.81 -6.14
N LYS A 133 -20.18 -0.91 -5.52
CA LYS A 133 -19.91 0.53 -5.48
C LYS A 133 -18.62 0.87 -4.69
N TYR A 134 -18.27 0.05 -3.72
CA TYR A 134 -17.11 0.29 -2.84
C TYR A 134 -15.93 -0.65 -3.13
N ARG A 135 -15.91 -1.28 -4.29
CA ARG A 135 -14.75 -2.05 -4.75
C ARG A 135 -13.59 -1.13 -5.05
N GLY A 136 -12.42 -1.55 -4.66
CA GLY A 136 -11.16 -0.96 -5.09
C GLY A 136 -10.89 -1.21 -6.58
N VAL A 137 -9.84 -0.58 -7.07
CA VAL A 137 -9.47 -0.66 -8.50
C VAL A 137 -9.14 -2.10 -8.92
N ALA A 138 -8.33 -2.80 -8.13
CA ALA A 138 -7.87 -4.16 -8.40
C ALA A 138 -8.50 -5.17 -7.41
N TYR A 139 -9.82 -5.24 -7.38
CA TYR A 139 -10.59 -5.95 -6.35
C TYR A 139 -10.42 -7.48 -6.33
N GLU A 140 -9.81 -8.09 -7.35
CA GLU A 140 -9.45 -9.52 -7.38
C GLU A 140 -7.93 -9.76 -7.28
N SER A 141 -7.14 -8.72 -7.03
CA SER A 141 -5.70 -8.84 -6.87
C SER A 141 -5.31 -9.55 -5.57
N THR A 142 -4.07 -9.99 -5.52
CA THR A 142 -3.39 -10.44 -4.29
C THR A 142 -2.58 -9.27 -3.72
N LEU A 143 -2.56 -9.13 -2.39
CA LEU A 143 -1.86 -8.03 -1.73
C LEU A 143 -0.54 -8.47 -1.12
N ILE A 144 0.45 -7.57 -1.18
CA ILE A 144 1.68 -7.60 -0.38
C ILE A 144 1.72 -6.32 0.43
N ILE A 145 1.82 -6.44 1.73
CA ILE A 145 1.78 -5.29 2.65
C ILE A 145 3.14 -5.15 3.34
N VAL A 146 3.65 -3.94 3.36
CA VAL A 146 4.80 -3.58 4.19
C VAL A 146 4.37 -2.46 5.14
N LYS A 147 4.34 -2.77 6.42
CA LYS A 147 4.15 -1.78 7.47
C LYS A 147 5.49 -1.18 7.82
N LEU A 148 5.65 0.09 7.52
CA LEU A 148 6.89 0.82 7.74
C LEU A 148 7.11 1.15 9.22
N LYS A 149 8.37 1.07 9.63
CA LYS A 149 8.82 1.53 10.94
C LYS A 149 9.24 2.99 10.84
N THR A 150 8.76 3.81 11.77
CA THR A 150 9.32 5.15 11.99
C THR A 150 10.52 5.06 12.93
N SER A 151 11.60 5.77 12.65
CA SER A 151 12.84 5.70 13.41
C SER A 151 13.03 6.90 14.32
N GLY A 152 13.38 6.67 15.59
CA GLY A 152 13.95 7.68 16.48
C GLY A 152 13.05 8.90 16.78
N GLY A 153 11.73 8.73 16.84
CA GLY A 153 10.80 9.85 17.07
C GLY A 153 10.45 10.64 15.80
N ALA A 154 10.94 10.21 14.63
CA ALA A 154 10.53 10.76 13.35
C ALA A 154 9.10 10.30 13.02
N SER A 155 8.32 11.19 12.39
CA SER A 155 6.95 10.88 11.97
C SER A 155 6.90 10.01 10.70
N PHE A 156 8.03 9.86 9.98
CA PHE A 156 8.12 9.18 8.68
C PHE A 156 9.32 8.23 8.60
N PRO A 157 9.25 7.19 7.75
CA PRO A 157 10.36 6.26 7.52
C PRO A 157 11.52 6.93 6.79
N THR A 158 12.70 6.31 6.87
CA THR A 158 13.88 6.70 6.09
C THR A 158 13.80 6.16 4.65
N THR A 159 14.52 6.79 3.72
CA THR A 159 14.63 6.31 2.33
C THR A 159 15.12 4.87 2.24
N THR A 160 16.06 4.46 3.12
CA THR A 160 16.55 3.08 3.18
C THR A 160 15.46 2.09 3.54
N GLN A 161 14.58 2.42 4.47
CA GLN A 161 13.45 1.55 4.84
C GLN A 161 12.45 1.40 3.69
N ILE A 162 12.25 2.48 2.93
CA ILE A 162 11.40 2.47 1.73
C ILE A 162 12.03 1.59 0.65
N MET A 163 13.32 1.75 0.36
CA MET A 163 14.02 0.94 -0.64
C MET A 163 13.99 -0.55 -0.30
N LEU A 164 14.21 -0.91 0.98
CA LEU A 164 14.08 -2.29 1.45
C LEU A 164 12.66 -2.83 1.28
N ALA A 165 11.64 -2.01 1.54
CA ALA A 165 10.25 -2.39 1.36
C ALA A 165 9.90 -2.65 -0.11
N VAL A 166 10.41 -1.81 -1.01
CA VAL A 166 10.25 -1.99 -2.46
C VAL A 166 10.98 -3.24 -2.93
N ASP A 167 12.25 -3.45 -2.52
CA ASP A 167 13.01 -4.66 -2.84
C ASP A 167 12.30 -5.94 -2.39
N PHE A 168 11.76 -5.93 -1.17
CA PHE A 168 10.93 -7.03 -0.67
C PHE A 168 9.73 -7.32 -1.58
N CYS A 169 8.98 -6.30 -1.97
CA CYS A 169 7.84 -6.45 -2.87
C CYS A 169 8.24 -7.03 -4.23
N ILE A 170 9.34 -6.55 -4.81
CA ILE A 170 9.87 -7.05 -6.09
C ILE A 170 10.31 -8.52 -5.97
N ARG A 171 11.07 -8.88 -4.93
CA ARG A 171 11.50 -10.27 -4.72
C ARG A 171 10.30 -11.21 -4.57
N LYS A 172 9.28 -10.80 -3.82
CA LYS A 172 8.05 -11.60 -3.68
C LYS A 172 7.27 -11.70 -4.99
N SER A 173 7.28 -10.67 -5.84
CA SER A 173 6.65 -10.73 -7.16
C SER A 173 7.38 -11.73 -8.08
N ILE A 174 8.70 -11.80 -8.01
CA ILE A 174 9.52 -12.77 -8.74
C ILE A 174 9.24 -14.19 -8.23
N ASP A 175 9.28 -14.41 -6.91
CA ASP A 175 9.00 -15.70 -6.28
C ASP A 175 7.61 -16.24 -6.67
N MET A 176 6.62 -15.37 -6.75
CA MET A 176 5.24 -15.70 -7.13
C MET A 176 5.03 -15.72 -8.66
N ASN A 177 6.02 -15.30 -9.44
CA ASN A 177 5.93 -15.13 -10.90
C ASN A 177 4.71 -14.28 -11.34
N MET A 178 4.43 -13.20 -10.62
CA MET A 178 3.31 -12.30 -10.88
C MET A 178 3.80 -10.86 -11.07
N PRO A 179 3.21 -10.07 -11.98
CA PRO A 179 3.46 -8.64 -12.06
C PRO A 179 2.94 -7.93 -10.81
N ILE A 180 3.56 -6.81 -10.45
CA ILE A 180 3.19 -6.04 -9.26
C ILE A 180 2.99 -4.55 -9.57
N ALA A 181 1.98 -3.94 -8.95
CA ALA A 181 1.87 -2.49 -8.82
C ALA A 181 2.12 -2.10 -7.36
N ILE A 182 3.08 -1.21 -7.14
CA ILE A 182 3.51 -0.76 -5.80
C ILE A 182 2.96 0.65 -5.57
N ASN A 183 2.34 0.86 -4.43
CA ASN A 183 1.84 2.15 -4.00
C ASN A 183 2.64 2.70 -2.81
N LEU A 184 3.09 3.95 -2.94
CA LEU A 184 3.77 4.75 -1.95
C LEU A 184 2.94 6.02 -1.69
N SER A 185 2.02 5.96 -0.70
CA SER A 185 1.13 7.09 -0.38
C SER A 185 1.72 8.01 0.69
N PHE A 186 2.97 8.37 0.54
CA PHE A 186 3.69 9.33 1.38
C PHE A 186 4.78 10.01 0.55
N GLY A 187 5.30 11.12 1.05
CA GLY A 187 6.34 11.88 0.37
C GLY A 187 6.97 12.91 1.31
N THR A 188 7.90 13.65 0.77
CA THR A 188 8.56 14.78 1.44
C THR A 188 8.75 15.92 0.45
N SER A 189 8.66 17.14 0.93
CA SER A 189 9.00 18.35 0.16
C SER A 189 10.50 18.62 0.14
N ASN A 190 11.32 17.79 0.78
CA ASN A 190 12.77 17.96 0.84
C ASN A 190 13.43 17.32 -0.38
N GLY A 191 14.46 17.97 -0.89
CA GLY A 191 15.27 17.47 -2.00
C GLY A 191 15.38 18.42 -3.17
N SER A 192 16.07 17.99 -4.21
CA SER A 192 16.32 18.80 -5.40
C SER A 192 15.12 18.91 -6.35
N HIS A 193 14.13 18.06 -6.20
CA HIS A 193 12.96 17.91 -7.08
C HIS A 193 13.33 17.68 -8.56
N SER A 194 14.50 17.07 -8.78
CA SER A 194 15.07 16.85 -10.13
C SER A 194 14.92 15.39 -10.61
N GLY A 195 14.36 14.50 -9.81
CA GLY A 195 14.28 13.09 -10.14
C GLY A 195 15.62 12.34 -10.06
N THR A 196 16.63 12.90 -9.39
CA THR A 196 18.00 12.36 -9.39
C THR A 196 18.50 11.90 -8.02
N SER A 197 17.65 11.90 -6.99
CA SER A 197 18.02 11.32 -5.71
C SER A 197 18.20 9.80 -5.81
N LEU A 198 18.92 9.22 -4.86
CA LEU A 198 19.16 7.77 -4.84
C LEU A 198 17.85 6.97 -4.84
N LEU A 199 16.84 7.41 -4.10
CA LEU A 199 15.53 6.76 -4.07
C LEU A 199 14.84 6.85 -5.44
N GLU A 200 14.80 8.03 -6.05
CA GLU A 200 14.17 8.26 -7.36
C GLU A 200 14.83 7.40 -8.43
N THR A 201 16.19 7.43 -8.51
CA THR A 201 16.96 6.60 -9.46
C THR A 201 16.71 5.10 -9.23
N TYR A 202 16.56 4.68 -7.96
CA TYR A 202 16.26 3.29 -7.64
C TYR A 202 14.85 2.90 -8.11
N LEU A 203 13.84 3.75 -7.91
CA LEU A 203 12.48 3.49 -8.36
C LEU A 203 12.39 3.43 -9.88
N ASP A 204 13.09 4.30 -10.59
CA ASP A 204 13.20 4.26 -12.06
C ASP A 204 13.82 2.94 -12.53
N TYR A 205 14.95 2.53 -11.91
CA TYR A 205 15.58 1.25 -12.21
C TYR A 205 14.64 0.05 -12.02
N ILE A 206 13.89 0.04 -10.93
CA ILE A 206 12.91 -1.02 -10.63
C ILE A 206 11.81 -1.03 -11.70
N ALA A 207 11.26 0.13 -12.05
CA ALA A 207 10.19 0.24 -13.05
C ALA A 207 10.66 -0.20 -14.46
N GLU A 208 11.91 0.08 -14.82
CA GLU A 208 12.47 -0.29 -16.11
C GLU A 208 12.83 -1.78 -16.22
N ASN A 209 13.32 -2.39 -15.14
CA ASN A 209 13.94 -3.71 -15.22
C ASN A 209 13.05 -4.85 -14.71
N TYR A 210 11.96 -4.55 -14.02
CA TYR A 210 11.04 -5.55 -13.48
C TYR A 210 9.62 -5.34 -14.01
N ARG A 211 8.80 -6.38 -13.93
CA ARG A 211 7.38 -6.32 -14.33
C ARG A 211 6.56 -5.59 -13.28
N CYS A 212 6.88 -4.33 -13.03
CA CYS A 212 6.23 -3.53 -11.99
C CYS A 212 5.84 -2.14 -12.48
N ALA A 213 4.84 -1.57 -11.80
CA ALA A 213 4.50 -0.16 -11.84
C ALA A 213 4.66 0.42 -10.43
N VAL A 214 5.18 1.63 -10.31
CA VAL A 214 5.29 2.32 -9.02
C VAL A 214 4.45 3.59 -9.07
N SER A 215 3.55 3.74 -8.10
CA SER A 215 2.73 4.93 -7.91
C SER A 215 3.17 5.66 -6.65
N VAL A 216 3.47 6.94 -6.76
CA VAL A 216 3.93 7.78 -5.66
C VAL A 216 2.97 8.93 -5.46
N GLY A 217 2.63 9.23 -4.20
CA GLY A 217 1.79 10.38 -3.87
C GLY A 217 2.50 11.71 -4.17
N SER A 218 1.80 12.64 -4.80
CA SER A 218 2.32 13.98 -5.12
C SER A 218 2.28 14.96 -3.93
N GLY A 219 1.81 14.53 -2.77
CA GLY A 219 1.69 15.35 -1.55
C GLY A 219 0.33 16.03 -1.40
N ASN A 220 0.10 16.58 -0.19
CA ASN A 220 -1.15 17.23 0.20
C ASN A 220 -0.99 18.72 0.47
N ASP A 221 0.20 19.29 0.19
CA ASP A 221 0.60 20.66 0.60
C ASP A 221 0.29 21.73 -0.46
N GLY A 222 -0.60 21.45 -1.40
CA GLY A 222 -0.95 22.39 -2.49
C GLY A 222 -1.44 23.77 -2.01
N ALA A 223 -1.99 23.86 -0.82
CA ALA A 223 -2.37 25.13 -0.19
C ALA A 223 -1.24 25.79 0.62
N GLY A 224 -0.10 25.12 0.77
CA GLY A 224 1.02 25.57 1.61
C GLY A 224 1.98 26.56 0.95
N PHE A 225 1.71 26.95 -0.31
CA PHE A 225 2.55 27.87 -1.09
C PHE A 225 4.04 27.43 -1.16
N GLY A 226 4.30 26.14 -1.23
CA GLY A 226 5.65 25.54 -1.22
C GLY A 226 6.48 25.82 -2.48
N HIS A 227 5.96 26.57 -3.45
CA HIS A 227 6.65 26.91 -4.70
C HIS A 227 6.91 28.41 -4.79
N ALA A 228 8.14 28.76 -5.14
CA ALA A 228 8.50 30.11 -5.52
C ALA A 228 8.92 30.12 -6.99
N ASN A 229 8.39 31.07 -7.77
CA ASN A 229 8.82 31.32 -9.14
C ASN A 229 9.46 32.70 -9.19
N GLY A 230 10.69 32.79 -9.69
CA GLY A 230 11.41 34.06 -9.81
C GLY A 230 12.69 33.91 -10.63
N LYS A 231 13.25 35.06 -11.05
CA LYS A 231 14.59 35.11 -11.64
C LYS A 231 15.59 35.36 -10.52
N SER A 232 16.61 34.54 -10.40
CA SER A 232 17.77 34.85 -9.58
C SER A 232 18.70 35.76 -10.37
N TYR A 233 19.16 36.82 -9.75
CA TYR A 233 20.23 37.69 -10.29
C TYR A 233 21.49 37.42 -9.47
N PRO A 234 22.68 37.43 -10.09
CA PRO A 234 23.94 37.40 -9.33
C PRO A 234 23.92 38.55 -8.31
N ALA A 235 24.39 38.27 -7.11
CA ALA A 235 24.70 39.33 -6.16
C ALA A 235 25.90 40.14 -6.69
N ASP A 236 25.77 41.47 -6.72
CA ASP A 236 26.87 42.38 -7.08
C ASP A 236 27.96 42.34 -6.00
#